data_348713d770609ff714f7fc75dd2391d7
#
_entry.id   348713d770609ff714f7fc75dd2391d7
#
_cell.length_a   1.000
_cell.length_b   1.000
_cell.length_c   1.000
_cell.angle_alpha   90.00
_cell.angle_beta   90.00
_cell.angle_gamma   90.00
#
_symmetry.space_group_name_H-M   'P 1'
#
loop_
_entity.id
_entity.type
_entity.pdbx_description
1 polymer ?
#
loop_
_entity_poly.entity_id
_entity_poly.type
_entity_poly.pdbx_seq_one_letter_code
_entity_poly.pdbx_strand_id
1 'polypeptide(L)'
;MIDKYKATTIQDLELDAEYILEHIDEAISKEWLKVFYQPIVRIRTHEISDCEALCRWRDPTFGMLSPSLFIPILEENDLIYKLDMFMIDRVLMDIKGLREQGIRTVPISVN
;
A
#
# COMPACT_ATOMS: atom_id res chain seq x y z
N MET A 1 21.34 23.56 6.54
CA MET A 1 20.73 22.85 6.24
C MET A 1 19.91 23.20 5.56
N ILE A 2 20.03 22.84 4.68
CA ILE A 2 18.94 22.82 4.63
C ILE A 2 18.73 22.13 5.61
N ASP A 3 18.22 22.59 6.23
CA ASP A 3 17.41 21.91 6.90
C ASP A 3 16.82 20.86 6.09
N LYS A 4 17.17 19.68 6.46
CA LYS A 4 16.60 18.55 5.76
C LYS A 4 15.11 18.49 5.93
N TYR A 5 14.56 19.24 6.87
CA TYR A 5 13.13 19.26 7.04
C TYR A 5 12.49 20.32 6.19
N LYS A 6 13.27 21.17 5.53
CA LYS A 6 12.63 22.10 4.66
C LYS A 6 12.31 21.44 3.38
N ALA A 7 11.22 21.79 2.83
CA ALA A 7 10.91 21.36 1.49
C ALA A 7 11.97 21.91 0.57
N THR A 8 12.54 21.04 -0.25
CA THR A 8 13.61 21.41 -1.17
C THR A 8 13.12 21.55 -2.59
N THR A 9 11.87 21.17 -2.85
CA THR A 9 11.27 21.26 -4.18
C THR A 9 9.86 21.77 -4.07
N ILE A 10 9.32 22.22 -5.18
CA ILE A 10 7.92 22.61 -5.23
C ILE A 10 7.03 21.42 -4.96
N GLN A 11 7.44 20.22 -5.39
CA GLN A 11 6.69 19.01 -5.14
C GLN A 11 6.53 18.72 -3.65
N ASP A 12 7.61 18.92 -2.88
CA ASP A 12 7.53 18.72 -1.43
C ASP A 12 6.55 19.69 -0.78
N LEU A 13 6.48 20.91 -1.30
CA LEU A 13 5.55 21.92 -0.77
C LEU A 13 4.11 21.61 -1.14
N GLU A 14 3.89 20.95 -2.26
CA GLU A 14 2.55 20.67 -2.76
C GLU A 14 1.98 19.33 -2.26
N LEU A 15 2.83 18.45 -1.77
CA LEU A 15 2.37 17.15 -1.29
C LEU A 15 1.93 17.30 0.16
N ASP A 16 0.64 17.37 0.37
CA ASP A 16 0.05 17.55 1.70
C ASP A 16 -1.19 16.66 1.86
N ALA A 17 -1.87 16.85 3.00
CA ALA A 17 -3.06 16.09 3.31
C ALA A 17 -4.15 16.26 2.27
N GLU A 18 -4.32 17.48 1.77
CA GLU A 18 -5.34 17.76 0.77
C GLU A 18 -5.12 16.94 -0.49
N TYR A 19 -3.87 16.84 -0.94
CA TYR A 19 -3.54 16.03 -2.11
C TYR A 19 -3.95 14.58 -1.91
N ILE A 20 -3.60 13.99 -0.76
CA ILE A 20 -3.92 12.61 -0.45
C ILE A 20 -5.44 12.39 -0.47
N LEU A 21 -6.18 13.28 0.18
CA LEU A 21 -7.64 13.16 0.27
C LEU A 21 -8.31 13.32 -1.08
N GLU A 22 -7.79 14.18 -1.93
CA GLU A 22 -8.36 14.40 -3.25
C GLU A 22 -8.04 13.28 -4.23
N HIS A 23 -6.96 12.55 -4.02
CA HIS A 23 -6.48 11.57 -4.98
C HIS A 23 -6.63 10.11 -4.58
N ILE A 24 -7.16 9.83 -3.39
CA ILE A 24 -7.28 8.43 -2.96
C ILE A 24 -8.15 7.59 -3.92
N ASP A 25 -9.26 8.14 -4.39
CA ASP A 25 -10.13 7.39 -5.30
C ASP A 25 -9.45 7.15 -6.64
N GLU A 26 -8.74 8.14 -7.14
CA GLU A 26 -7.99 8.03 -8.38
C GLU A 26 -6.84 7.03 -8.24
N ALA A 27 -6.16 7.07 -7.10
CA ALA A 27 -5.07 6.14 -6.82
C ALA A 27 -5.54 4.69 -6.84
N ILE A 28 -6.76 4.45 -6.35
CA ILE A 28 -7.36 3.12 -6.39
C ILE A 28 -7.72 2.75 -7.82
N SER A 29 -8.45 3.60 -8.53
CA SER A 29 -8.99 3.28 -9.84
C SER A 29 -7.92 3.19 -10.93
N LYS A 30 -6.86 3.97 -10.81
CA LYS A 30 -5.78 3.99 -11.80
C LYS A 30 -4.58 3.14 -11.41
N GLU A 31 -4.76 2.31 -10.37
CA GLU A 31 -3.71 1.37 -9.94
C GLU A 31 -2.41 2.04 -9.51
N TRP A 32 -2.50 3.25 -8.94
CA TRP A 32 -1.35 3.84 -8.26
C TRP A 32 -1.09 3.12 -6.95
N LEU A 33 -2.15 2.59 -6.33
CA LEU A 33 -2.03 1.73 -5.17
C LEU A 33 -1.83 0.30 -5.63
N LYS A 34 -0.86 -0.36 -5.03
CA LYS A 34 -0.57 -1.75 -5.34
C LYS A 34 -0.32 -2.53 -4.06
N VAL A 35 -0.61 -3.81 -4.13
CA VAL A 35 -0.36 -4.72 -3.02
C VAL A 35 0.94 -5.46 -3.31
N PHE A 36 1.83 -5.44 -2.33
CA PHE A 36 3.07 -6.21 -2.37
C PHE A 36 3.00 -7.23 -1.25
N TYR A 37 3.56 -8.39 -1.48
CA TYR A 37 3.52 -9.48 -0.52
C TYR A 37 4.91 -9.74 0.04
N GLN A 38 5.00 -9.74 1.37
CA GLN A 38 6.25 -10.05 2.03
C GLN A 38 6.10 -11.41 2.71
N PRO A 39 6.84 -12.41 2.25
CA PRO A 39 6.76 -13.75 2.86
C PRO A 39 7.45 -13.79 4.20
N ILE A 40 6.90 -14.61 5.10
CA ILE A 40 7.51 -14.90 6.38
C ILE A 40 8.01 -16.33 6.30
N VAL A 41 9.32 -16.50 6.47
CA VAL A 41 9.98 -17.79 6.27
C VAL A 41 10.37 -18.38 7.62
N ARG A 42 10.08 -19.65 7.82
CA ARG A 42 10.53 -20.36 9.02
C ARG A 42 12.00 -20.70 8.87
N ILE A 43 12.78 -20.29 9.85
CA ILE A 43 14.23 -20.49 9.80
C ILE A 43 14.60 -21.96 9.75
N ARG A 44 13.89 -22.80 10.50
CA ARG A 44 14.24 -24.22 10.60
C ARG A 44 13.99 -25.01 9.32
N THR A 45 12.89 -24.72 8.64
CA THR A 45 12.47 -25.52 7.49
C THR A 45 12.69 -24.82 6.18
N HIS A 46 13.02 -23.54 6.21
CA HIS A 46 13.14 -22.68 5.02
C HIS A 46 11.85 -22.64 4.21
N GLU A 47 10.71 -22.92 4.87
CA GLU A 47 9.41 -22.84 4.21
C GLU A 47 8.72 -21.54 4.51
N ILE A 48 7.94 -21.04 3.54
CA ILE A 48 7.12 -19.87 3.75
C ILE A 48 5.91 -20.27 4.58
N SER A 49 5.78 -19.68 5.78
CA SER A 49 4.67 -20.00 6.67
C SER A 49 3.49 -19.06 6.50
N ASP A 50 3.76 -17.81 6.23
CA ASP A 50 2.75 -16.76 6.13
C ASP A 50 3.21 -15.71 5.15
N CYS A 51 2.33 -14.76 4.88
CA CYS A 51 2.64 -13.64 4.00
C CYS A 51 1.96 -12.40 4.53
N GLU A 52 2.61 -11.27 4.42
CA GLU A 52 2.00 -9.99 4.80
C GLU A 52 1.74 -9.19 3.54
N ALA A 53 0.50 -8.72 3.39
CA ALA A 53 0.13 -7.87 2.28
C ALA A 53 0.38 -6.41 2.67
N LEU A 54 1.18 -5.73 1.88
CA LEU A 54 1.59 -4.36 2.12
C LEU A 54 1.12 -3.47 0.98
N CYS A 55 0.65 -2.27 1.33
CA CYS A 55 0.22 -1.32 0.32
C CYS A 55 1.35 -0.41 -0.08
N ARG A 56 1.43 -0.12 -1.37
CA ARG A 56 2.36 0.86 -1.90
C ARG A 56 1.60 1.84 -2.78
N TRP A 57 1.89 3.12 -2.62
CA TRP A 57 1.29 4.17 -3.43
C TRP A 57 2.37 4.76 -4.32
N ARG A 58 2.28 4.45 -5.62
CA ARG A 58 3.19 5.03 -6.58
C ARG A 58 2.45 6.16 -7.29
N ASP A 59 2.71 7.37 -6.85
CA ASP A 59 2.04 8.54 -7.39
C ASP A 59 2.70 8.99 -8.69
N PRO A 60 1.92 9.33 -9.73
CA PRO A 60 2.51 9.76 -11.00
C PRO A 60 3.27 11.08 -10.90
N THR A 61 2.93 11.93 -9.93
CA THR A 61 3.58 13.22 -9.77
C THR A 61 4.72 13.16 -8.74
N PHE A 62 4.48 12.51 -7.61
CA PHE A 62 5.41 12.54 -6.48
C PHE A 62 6.21 11.25 -6.29
N GLY A 63 5.96 10.24 -7.12
CA GLY A 63 6.65 8.96 -6.99
C GLY A 63 6.12 8.12 -5.84
N MET A 64 7.00 7.35 -5.20
CA MET A 64 6.60 6.47 -4.12
C MET A 64 6.29 7.26 -2.86
N LEU A 65 5.07 7.18 -2.39
CA LEU A 65 4.66 7.80 -1.13
C LEU A 65 4.78 6.81 0.00
N SER A 66 5.29 7.28 1.14
CA SER A 66 5.42 6.44 2.32
C SER A 66 4.05 6.17 2.96
N PRO A 67 3.77 4.93 3.40
CA PRO A 67 2.57 4.65 4.17
C PRO A 67 2.45 5.52 5.42
N SER A 68 3.59 5.90 6.02
CA SER A 68 3.58 6.78 7.19
C SER A 68 3.07 8.18 6.86
N LEU A 69 3.01 8.53 5.58
CA LEU A 69 2.42 9.78 5.15
C LEU A 69 0.91 9.64 4.94
N PHE A 70 0.49 8.69 4.09
CA PHE A 70 -0.91 8.68 3.67
C PHE A 70 -1.85 7.94 4.63
N ILE A 71 -1.37 6.94 5.35
CA ILE A 71 -2.25 6.19 6.26
C ILE A 71 -2.81 7.06 7.38
N PRO A 72 -1.98 7.82 8.13
CA PRO A 72 -2.53 8.69 9.17
C PRO A 72 -3.52 9.73 8.63
N ILE A 73 -3.25 10.27 7.45
CA ILE A 73 -4.15 11.25 6.84
C ILE A 73 -5.51 10.62 6.55
N LEU A 74 -5.51 9.41 6.00
CA LEU A 74 -6.76 8.70 5.72
C LEU A 74 -7.49 8.33 6.99
N GLU A 75 -6.76 7.93 8.04
CA GLU A 75 -7.37 7.59 9.32
C GLU A 75 -8.03 8.80 9.96
N GLU A 76 -7.34 9.93 9.97
CA GLU A 76 -7.86 11.16 10.59
C GLU A 76 -9.10 11.70 9.89
N ASN A 77 -9.27 11.36 8.63
CA ASN A 77 -10.39 11.84 7.83
C ASN A 77 -11.44 10.76 7.53
N ASP A 78 -11.38 9.65 8.26
CA ASP A 78 -12.34 8.54 8.14
C ASP A 78 -12.42 7.97 6.72
N LEU A 79 -11.31 7.98 5.99
CA LEU A 79 -11.22 7.44 4.65
C LEU A 79 -10.35 6.19 4.56
N ILE A 80 -9.82 5.71 5.70
CA ILE A 80 -8.96 4.52 5.69
C ILE A 80 -9.71 3.29 5.17
N TYR A 81 -11.03 3.25 5.33
CA TYR A 81 -11.81 2.11 4.84
C TYR A 81 -11.66 1.90 3.34
N LYS A 82 -11.40 2.96 2.58
CA LYS A 82 -11.19 2.83 1.13
C LYS A 82 -9.95 2.02 0.83
N LEU A 83 -8.89 2.29 1.60
CA LEU A 83 -7.64 1.55 1.48
C LEU A 83 -7.82 0.10 1.92
N ASP A 84 -8.50 -0.11 3.05
CA ASP A 84 -8.74 -1.45 3.58
C ASP A 84 -9.54 -2.30 2.59
N MET A 85 -10.58 -1.74 2.01
CA MET A 85 -11.39 -2.44 1.03
C MET A 85 -10.61 -2.77 -0.23
N PHE A 86 -9.79 -1.83 -0.70
CA PHE A 86 -8.92 -2.08 -1.85
C PHE A 86 -7.97 -3.24 -1.56
N MET A 87 -7.35 -3.24 -0.38
CA MET A 87 -6.40 -4.28 -0.01
C MET A 87 -7.06 -5.65 0.05
N ILE A 88 -8.22 -5.73 0.73
CA ILE A 88 -8.93 -6.99 0.87
C ILE A 88 -9.37 -7.54 -0.49
N ASP A 89 -9.97 -6.69 -1.31
CA ASP A 89 -10.42 -7.10 -2.63
C ASP A 89 -9.27 -7.61 -3.48
N ARG A 90 -8.15 -6.91 -3.47
CA ARG A 90 -6.99 -7.28 -4.27
C ARG A 90 -6.37 -8.59 -3.79
N VAL A 91 -6.23 -8.75 -2.48
CA VAL A 91 -5.69 -9.99 -1.90
C VAL A 91 -6.56 -11.17 -2.26
N LEU A 92 -7.89 -11.03 -2.16
CA LEU A 92 -8.80 -12.10 -2.51
C LEU A 92 -8.72 -12.47 -3.99
N MET A 93 -8.60 -11.47 -4.86
CA MET A 93 -8.43 -11.72 -6.29
C MET A 93 -7.13 -12.46 -6.58
N ASP A 94 -6.06 -12.07 -5.92
CA ASP A 94 -4.75 -12.69 -6.13
C ASP A 94 -4.75 -14.14 -5.63
N ILE A 95 -5.36 -14.41 -4.47
CA ILE A 95 -5.50 -15.77 -3.94
C ILE A 95 -6.30 -16.64 -4.91
N LYS A 96 -7.40 -16.12 -5.41
CA LYS A 96 -8.24 -16.85 -6.34
C LYS A 96 -7.47 -17.19 -7.61
N GLY A 97 -6.75 -16.23 -8.16
CA GLY A 97 -5.94 -16.45 -9.36
C GLY A 97 -4.87 -17.51 -9.16
N LEU A 98 -4.19 -17.50 -8.01
CA LEU A 98 -3.18 -18.49 -7.71
C LEU A 98 -3.79 -19.89 -7.58
N ARG A 99 -4.92 -20.00 -6.90
CA ARG A 99 -5.60 -21.29 -6.73
C ARG A 99 -6.09 -21.87 -8.06
N GLU A 100 -6.57 -21.00 -8.94
CA GLU A 100 -7.00 -21.42 -10.27
C GLU A 100 -5.84 -21.97 -11.09
N GLN A 101 -4.62 -21.52 -10.79
CA GLN A 101 -3.41 -22.05 -11.42
C GLN A 101 -2.85 -23.28 -10.71
N GLY A 102 -3.53 -23.77 -9.68
CA GLY A 102 -3.07 -24.90 -8.91
C GLY A 102 -1.95 -24.58 -7.93
N ILE A 103 -1.72 -23.29 -7.66
CA ILE A 103 -0.66 -22.87 -6.75
C ILE A 103 -1.20 -22.85 -5.32
N ARG A 104 -0.43 -23.45 -4.40
CA ARG A 104 -0.79 -23.47 -3.00
C ARG A 104 -0.53 -22.11 -2.39
N THR A 105 -1.48 -21.62 -1.62
CA THR A 105 -1.35 -20.34 -0.94
C THR A 105 -1.12 -20.55 0.55
N VAL A 106 -0.52 -19.54 1.20
CA VAL A 106 -0.33 -19.52 2.64
C VAL A 106 -1.25 -18.45 3.22
N PRO A 107 -1.48 -18.45 4.55
CA PRO A 107 -2.25 -17.38 5.16
C PRO A 107 -1.64 -16.01 4.85
N ILE A 108 -2.50 -15.04 4.56
CA ILE A 108 -2.07 -13.68 4.24
C ILE A 108 -2.72 -12.74 5.24
N SER A 109 -1.89 -11.97 5.94
CA SER A 109 -2.39 -10.94 6.84
C SER A 109 -2.48 -9.62 6.09
N VAL A 110 -3.55 -8.88 6.34
CA VAL A 110 -3.79 -7.58 5.74
C VAL A 110 -3.89 -6.58 6.88
N ASN A 111 -3.06 -5.55 6.84
CA ASN A 111 -3.08 -4.51 7.87
C ASN A 111 -3.98 -3.35 7.46
#